data_72a015cb3fa1926519791b5e2cf9dd8e
#
_entry.id   72a015cb3fa1926519791b5e2cf9dd8e
#
_cell.length_a   1.000
_cell.length_b   1.000
_cell.length_c   1.000
_cell.angle_alpha   90.00
_cell.angle_beta   90.00
_cell.angle_gamma   90.00
#
_symmetry.space_group_name_H-M   'P 1'
#
loop_
_entity.id
_entity.type
_entity.pdbx_description
1 polymer ?
#
loop_
_entity_poly.entity_id
_entity_poly.type
_entity_poly.pdbx_seq_one_letter_code
_entity_poly.pdbx_strand_id
1 'polypeptide(L)'
;SSDVCSSDLYLLGSKIIEVAKSLGADAIHPGYGFLSENADFAEEAEKNNIIFIGPKSKAIKIMGSKLAAKDAVKQYNIPMVPGYDEAITDVVKAKEVATAIGFPILIKASAGGGGKGMRVVEKEADFESQMDRAISEAISAFGDGSVFIEKYVASPRHIEIQVMADSHGNILY
;
A
#
# COMPACT_ATOMS: atom_id res chain seq x y z
N SER A 1 32.63 1.80 19.13
CA SER A 1 31.48 0.93 19.31
C SER A 1 30.29 1.66 18.69
N SER A 2 29.96 1.28 17.47
CA SER A 2 28.76 1.77 16.78
C SER A 2 27.58 1.10 17.47
N ASP A 3 26.77 1.87 18.18
CA ASP A 3 25.48 1.46 18.67
C ASP A 3 24.60 1.19 17.45
N VAL A 4 24.59 -0.05 16.96
CA VAL A 4 23.61 -0.52 16.00
C VAL A 4 22.27 -0.47 16.75
N CYS A 5 21.44 0.50 16.40
CA CYS A 5 20.11 0.62 16.99
C CYS A 5 19.38 -0.69 16.78
N SER A 6 18.79 -1.27 17.83
CA SER A 6 18.11 -2.58 17.77
C SER A 6 17.04 -2.68 16.69
N SER A 7 16.48 -1.53 16.26
CA SER A 7 15.51 -1.45 15.15
C SER A 7 16.11 -1.86 13.80
N ASP A 8 17.41 -1.69 13.59
CA ASP A 8 18.04 -2.00 12.30
C ASP A 8 18.10 -3.51 12.06
N LEU A 9 18.22 -4.31 13.11
CA LEU A 9 18.24 -5.78 13.02
C LEU A 9 16.92 -6.36 12.51
N TYR A 10 15.79 -5.76 12.85
CA TYR A 10 14.46 -6.22 12.41
C TYR A 10 14.19 -5.97 10.91
N LEU A 11 15.03 -5.18 10.25
CA LEU A 11 14.95 -4.93 8.81
C LEU A 11 16.01 -5.69 8.01
N LEU A 12 16.94 -6.38 8.69
CA LEU A 12 18.00 -7.17 8.04
C LEU A 12 17.50 -8.58 7.72
N GLY A 13 16.66 -8.72 6.67
CA GLY A 13 16.07 -9.99 6.27
C GLY A 13 17.07 -11.12 6.10
N SER A 14 18.19 -10.88 5.40
CA SER A 14 19.25 -11.88 5.20
C SER A 14 19.86 -12.38 6.51
N LYS A 15 20.03 -11.49 7.50
CA LYS A 15 20.53 -11.87 8.81
C LYS A 15 19.53 -12.73 9.58
N ILE A 16 18.24 -12.42 9.47
CA ILE A 16 17.17 -13.23 10.08
C ILE A 16 17.17 -14.63 9.48
N ILE A 17 17.29 -14.77 8.16
CA ILE A 17 17.37 -16.07 7.47
C ILE A 17 18.60 -16.85 7.92
N GLU A 18 19.78 -16.20 8.00
CA GLU A 18 21.02 -16.82 8.49
C GLU A 18 20.84 -17.41 9.89
N VAL A 19 20.27 -16.62 10.82
CA VAL A 19 20.01 -17.06 12.20
C VAL A 19 19.00 -18.19 12.23
N ALA A 20 17.91 -18.10 11.48
CA ALA A 20 16.90 -19.16 11.40
C ALA A 20 17.52 -20.49 10.95
N LYS A 21 18.38 -20.46 9.92
CA LYS A 21 19.12 -21.65 9.45
C LYS A 21 20.05 -22.21 10.51
N SER A 22 20.80 -21.34 11.20
CA SER A 22 21.74 -21.76 12.24
C SER A 22 21.06 -22.44 13.44
N LEU A 23 19.80 -22.06 13.70
CA LEU A 23 18.97 -22.63 14.76
C LEU A 23 18.14 -23.83 14.30
N GLY A 24 18.17 -24.19 13.04
CA GLY A 24 17.33 -25.25 12.46
C GLY A 24 15.84 -24.93 12.52
N ALA A 25 15.47 -23.66 12.38
CA ALA A 25 14.07 -23.24 12.38
C ALA A 25 13.36 -23.68 11.09
N ASP A 26 12.19 -24.29 11.23
CA ASP A 26 11.35 -24.70 10.10
C ASP A 26 10.54 -23.55 9.51
N ALA A 27 10.22 -22.54 10.32
CA ALA A 27 9.33 -21.47 9.96
C ALA A 27 9.71 -20.15 10.64
N ILE A 28 9.30 -19.02 10.01
CA ILE A 28 9.41 -17.67 10.55
C ILE A 28 8.03 -17.06 10.61
N HIS A 29 7.61 -16.61 11.81
CA HIS A 29 6.46 -15.72 11.96
C HIS A 29 6.97 -14.28 11.94
N PRO A 30 6.60 -13.47 10.92
CA PRO A 30 7.17 -12.13 10.74
C PRO A 30 6.64 -11.08 11.72
N GLY A 31 5.66 -11.43 12.55
CA GLY A 31 4.97 -10.47 13.41
C GLY A 31 4.09 -9.51 12.61
N TYR A 32 4.00 -8.28 13.09
CA TYR A 32 3.26 -7.18 12.46
C TYR A 32 4.20 -6.01 12.21
N GLY A 33 4.09 -5.38 11.03
CA GLY A 33 5.03 -4.34 10.59
C GLY A 33 6.37 -4.93 10.14
N PHE A 34 7.41 -4.10 10.09
CA PHE A 34 8.77 -4.48 9.65
C PHE A 34 8.78 -5.25 8.32
N LEU A 35 9.16 -6.53 8.35
CA LEU A 35 9.26 -7.39 7.17
C LEU A 35 7.99 -8.22 6.89
N SER A 36 6.92 -8.05 7.68
CA SER A 36 5.68 -8.84 7.50
C SER A 36 5.00 -8.62 6.14
N GLU A 37 5.17 -7.44 5.55
CA GLU A 37 4.64 -7.07 4.23
C GLU A 37 5.75 -6.95 3.17
N ASN A 38 6.93 -7.51 3.45
CA ASN A 38 8.06 -7.48 2.53
C ASN A 38 8.08 -8.73 1.65
N ALA A 39 7.76 -8.58 0.37
CA ALA A 39 7.69 -9.69 -0.58
C ALA A 39 9.05 -10.36 -0.82
N ASP A 40 10.13 -9.58 -0.83
CA ASP A 40 11.49 -10.09 -1.08
C ASP A 40 11.96 -10.94 0.10
N PHE A 41 11.65 -10.53 1.33
CA PHE A 41 11.95 -11.32 2.52
C PHE A 41 11.17 -12.65 2.54
N ALA A 42 9.86 -12.60 2.21
CA ALA A 42 9.06 -13.81 2.10
C ALA A 42 9.60 -14.77 1.04
N GLU A 43 10.00 -14.24 -0.13
CA GLU A 43 10.62 -15.00 -1.20
C GLU A 43 11.98 -15.59 -0.78
N GLU A 44 12.78 -14.85 -0.04
CA GLU A 44 14.08 -15.31 0.47
C GLU A 44 13.90 -16.45 1.49
N ALA A 45 12.90 -16.37 2.37
CA ALA A 45 12.54 -17.46 3.28
C ALA A 45 12.16 -18.72 2.49
N GLU A 46 11.26 -18.58 1.50
CA GLU A 46 10.84 -19.69 0.63
C GLU A 46 12.02 -20.34 -0.11
N LYS A 47 12.95 -19.56 -0.67
CA LYS A 47 14.17 -20.05 -1.35
C LYS A 47 15.12 -20.82 -0.40
N ASN A 48 15.09 -20.52 0.88
CA ASN A 48 15.89 -21.19 1.90
C ASN A 48 15.14 -22.35 2.59
N ASN A 49 14.01 -22.80 2.07
CA ASN A 49 13.14 -23.84 2.62
C ASN A 49 12.65 -23.52 4.05
N ILE A 50 12.51 -22.25 4.37
CA ILE A 50 11.92 -21.79 5.62
C ILE A 50 10.49 -21.34 5.33
N ILE A 51 9.53 -21.88 6.07
CA ILE A 51 8.11 -21.52 5.93
C ILE A 51 7.91 -20.08 6.44
N PHE A 52 7.51 -19.19 5.54
CA PHE A 52 7.02 -17.87 5.94
C PHE A 52 5.57 -18.01 6.40
N ILE A 53 5.31 -17.77 7.69
CA ILE A 53 3.95 -17.84 8.26
C ILE A 53 3.20 -16.57 7.88
N GLY A 54 2.52 -16.60 6.73
CA GLY A 54 1.84 -15.47 6.12
C GLY A 54 1.47 -15.74 4.67
N PRO A 55 1.03 -14.71 3.94
CA PRO A 55 0.75 -14.83 2.51
C PRO A 55 2.00 -15.20 1.72
N LYS A 56 1.82 -15.84 0.57
CA LYS A 56 2.93 -16.08 -0.36
C LYS A 56 3.52 -14.77 -0.87
N SER A 57 4.83 -14.76 -1.15
CA SER A 57 5.56 -13.59 -1.65
C SER A 57 4.86 -12.90 -2.83
N LYS A 58 4.31 -13.70 -3.77
CA LYS A 58 3.51 -13.19 -4.90
C LYS A 58 2.26 -12.42 -4.44
N ALA A 59 1.56 -12.90 -3.43
CA ALA A 59 0.35 -12.24 -2.91
C ALA A 59 0.72 -10.92 -2.21
N ILE A 60 1.79 -10.92 -1.41
CA ILE A 60 2.32 -9.71 -0.78
C ILE A 60 2.67 -8.66 -1.84
N LYS A 61 3.36 -9.06 -2.91
CA LYS A 61 3.78 -8.16 -4.00
C LYS A 61 2.58 -7.54 -4.73
N ILE A 62 1.55 -8.35 -5.03
CA ILE A 62 0.34 -7.86 -5.71
C ILE A 62 -0.42 -6.89 -4.78
N MET A 63 -0.65 -7.28 -3.54
CA MET A 63 -1.44 -6.47 -2.59
C MET A 63 -0.69 -5.24 -2.08
N GLY A 64 0.64 -5.24 -2.13
CA GLY A 64 1.47 -4.07 -1.81
C GLY A 64 1.41 -2.95 -2.87
N SER A 65 0.94 -3.25 -4.08
CA SER A 65 0.73 -2.25 -5.13
C SER A 65 -0.75 -1.92 -5.25
N LYS A 66 -1.13 -0.64 -5.03
CA LYS A 66 -2.53 -0.20 -5.11
C LYS A 66 -3.17 -0.52 -6.47
N LEU A 67 -2.43 -0.34 -7.56
CA LEU A 67 -2.92 -0.63 -8.91
C LEU A 67 -3.08 -2.13 -9.13
N ALA A 68 -2.04 -2.92 -8.82
CA ALA A 68 -2.10 -4.37 -8.97
C ALA A 68 -3.17 -5.01 -8.07
N ALA A 69 -3.36 -4.49 -6.84
CA ALA A 69 -4.41 -4.94 -5.94
C ALA A 69 -5.80 -4.64 -6.51
N LYS A 70 -6.04 -3.42 -7.02
CA LYS A 70 -7.30 -3.06 -7.67
C LYS A 70 -7.58 -3.97 -8.87
N ASP A 71 -6.60 -4.20 -9.73
CA ASP A 71 -6.76 -5.09 -10.90
C ASP A 71 -7.01 -6.54 -10.50
N ALA A 72 -6.33 -7.03 -9.48
CA ALA A 72 -6.54 -8.39 -8.98
C ALA A 72 -7.96 -8.62 -8.45
N VAL A 73 -8.60 -7.61 -7.86
CA VAL A 73 -9.95 -7.75 -7.27
C VAL A 73 -11.08 -7.39 -8.23
N LYS A 74 -10.80 -6.67 -9.33
CA LYS A 74 -11.82 -6.31 -10.34
C LYS A 74 -12.60 -7.53 -10.86
N GLN A 75 -11.92 -8.65 -11.11
CA GLN A 75 -12.54 -9.87 -11.62
C GLN A 75 -13.55 -10.51 -10.66
N TYR A 76 -13.51 -10.15 -9.39
CA TYR A 76 -14.41 -10.68 -8.35
C TYR A 76 -15.60 -9.75 -8.06
N ASN A 77 -15.79 -8.68 -8.84
CA ASN A 77 -16.84 -7.68 -8.64
C ASN A 77 -16.87 -7.08 -7.23
N ILE A 78 -15.70 -6.95 -6.59
CA ILE A 78 -15.59 -6.34 -5.28
C ILE A 78 -15.82 -4.84 -5.40
N PRO A 79 -16.76 -4.25 -4.64
CA PRO A 79 -16.98 -2.81 -4.64
C PRO A 79 -15.72 -2.06 -4.25
N MET A 80 -15.32 -1.09 -5.07
CA MET A 80 -14.17 -0.24 -4.80
C MET A 80 -14.61 1.22 -4.74
N VAL A 81 -13.86 2.03 -4.01
CA VAL A 81 -14.05 3.48 -4.02
C VAL A 81 -13.81 3.99 -5.44
N PRO A 82 -14.77 4.71 -6.04
CA PRO A 82 -14.58 5.29 -7.36
C PRO A 82 -13.35 6.20 -7.39
N GLY A 83 -12.52 6.05 -8.41
CA GLY A 83 -11.30 6.82 -8.55
C GLY A 83 -10.72 6.66 -9.94
N TYR A 84 -9.68 7.43 -10.22
CA TYR A 84 -8.91 7.31 -11.44
C TYR A 84 -7.65 6.49 -11.16
N ASP A 85 -7.42 5.46 -11.97
CA ASP A 85 -6.37 4.46 -11.71
C ASP A 85 -4.97 4.90 -12.19
N GLU A 86 -4.85 6.06 -12.83
CA GLU A 86 -3.57 6.60 -13.30
C GLU A 86 -3.21 7.88 -12.53
N ALA A 87 -1.90 8.10 -12.39
CA ALA A 87 -1.40 9.35 -11.85
C ALA A 87 -1.61 10.50 -12.85
N ILE A 88 -2.06 11.65 -12.37
CA ILE A 88 -2.41 12.81 -13.18
C ILE A 88 -1.47 13.95 -12.81
N THR A 89 -0.93 14.62 -13.84
CA THR A 89 -0.18 15.88 -13.72
C THR A 89 -0.88 17.05 -14.41
N ASP A 90 -1.81 16.76 -15.30
CA ASP A 90 -2.58 17.74 -16.05
C ASP A 90 -3.83 18.16 -15.28
N VAL A 91 -3.93 19.44 -14.95
CA VAL A 91 -5.03 20.01 -14.17
C VAL A 91 -6.37 19.96 -14.91
N VAL A 92 -6.37 20.10 -16.25
CA VAL A 92 -7.60 20.04 -17.06
C VAL A 92 -8.18 18.63 -17.03
N LYS A 93 -7.34 17.62 -17.32
CA LYS A 93 -7.73 16.20 -17.22
C LYS A 93 -8.16 15.84 -15.82
N ALA A 94 -7.45 16.34 -14.80
CA ALA A 94 -7.80 16.12 -13.41
C ALA A 94 -9.19 16.65 -13.04
N LYS A 95 -9.57 17.82 -13.58
CA LYS A 95 -10.89 18.42 -13.36
C LYS A 95 -12.01 17.60 -14.02
N GLU A 96 -11.79 17.12 -15.24
CA GLU A 96 -12.73 16.22 -15.91
C GLU A 96 -12.97 14.94 -15.11
N VAL A 97 -11.90 14.31 -14.62
CA VAL A 97 -11.95 13.12 -13.77
C VAL A 97 -12.70 13.41 -12.46
N ALA A 98 -12.37 14.52 -11.80
CA ALA A 98 -13.01 14.91 -10.54
C ALA A 98 -14.51 15.14 -10.71
N THR A 99 -14.91 15.80 -11.80
CA THR A 99 -16.31 16.03 -12.13
C THR A 99 -17.05 14.73 -12.43
N ALA A 100 -16.42 13.80 -13.14
CA ALA A 100 -16.99 12.48 -13.43
C ALA A 100 -17.19 11.63 -12.17
N ILE A 101 -16.24 11.69 -11.21
CA ILE A 101 -16.34 11.00 -9.91
C ILE A 101 -17.40 11.66 -9.02
N GLY A 102 -17.56 12.98 -9.14
CA GLY A 102 -18.45 13.80 -8.32
C GLY A 102 -17.88 14.14 -6.93
N PHE A 103 -18.03 15.41 -6.54
CA PHE A 103 -17.56 15.90 -5.24
C PHE A 103 -18.38 15.38 -4.07
N PRO A 104 -17.80 15.29 -2.84
CA PRO A 104 -16.42 15.60 -2.52
C PRO A 104 -15.43 14.54 -3.04
N ILE A 105 -14.20 14.96 -3.34
CA ILE A 105 -13.10 14.11 -3.79
C ILE A 105 -11.89 14.21 -2.88
N LEU A 106 -10.99 13.23 -2.99
CA LEU A 106 -9.71 13.20 -2.31
C LEU A 106 -8.58 13.19 -3.36
N ILE A 107 -7.71 14.19 -3.29
CA ILE A 107 -6.47 14.25 -4.05
C ILE A 107 -5.36 13.64 -3.20
N LYS A 108 -4.55 12.74 -3.76
CA LYS A 108 -3.44 12.06 -3.09
C LYS A 108 -2.17 12.17 -3.91
N ALA A 109 -1.07 12.61 -3.32
CA ALA A 109 0.23 12.53 -3.98
C ALA A 109 0.59 11.08 -4.33
N SER A 110 1.10 10.86 -5.55
CA SER A 110 1.48 9.53 -6.04
C SER A 110 2.57 8.88 -5.19
N ALA A 111 3.58 9.66 -4.82
CA ALA A 111 4.68 9.24 -3.96
C ALA A 111 4.35 9.36 -2.46
N GLY A 112 3.16 9.84 -2.09
CA GLY A 112 2.75 10.05 -0.70
C GLY A 112 2.30 8.77 -0.01
N GLY A 113 2.55 8.70 1.29
CA GLY A 113 2.10 7.62 2.17
C GLY A 113 1.80 8.11 3.58
N GLY A 114 1.07 7.29 4.36
CA GLY A 114 0.79 7.61 5.76
C GLY A 114 -0.03 8.87 6.00
N GLY A 115 -0.86 9.29 5.05
CA GLY A 115 -1.71 10.48 5.19
C GLY A 115 -1.07 11.80 4.76
N LYS A 116 0.21 11.81 4.40
CA LYS A 116 0.88 13.00 3.85
C LYS A 116 0.57 13.17 2.38
N GLY A 117 0.40 14.43 1.93
CA GLY A 117 0.06 14.74 0.54
C GLY A 117 -1.38 14.37 0.16
N MET A 118 -2.31 14.35 1.13
CA MET A 118 -3.74 14.15 0.90
C MET A 118 -4.52 15.45 1.12
N ARG A 119 -5.49 15.70 0.23
CA ARG A 119 -6.31 16.91 0.29
C ARG A 119 -7.74 16.62 -0.14
N VAL A 120 -8.69 16.98 0.73
CA VAL A 120 -10.12 16.86 0.43
C VAL A 120 -10.57 18.11 -0.31
N VAL A 121 -11.32 17.93 -1.41
CA VAL A 121 -11.97 19.00 -2.15
C VAL A 121 -13.48 18.78 -2.06
N GLU A 122 -14.13 19.66 -1.35
CA GLU A 122 -15.58 19.58 -1.06
C GLU A 122 -16.43 19.99 -2.26
N LYS A 123 -15.97 21.01 -2.99
CA LYS A 123 -16.73 21.66 -4.07
C LYS A 123 -15.86 21.86 -5.31
N GLU A 124 -16.49 21.79 -6.48
CA GLU A 124 -15.83 22.00 -7.76
C GLU A 124 -15.13 23.36 -7.85
N ALA A 125 -15.75 24.41 -7.27
CA ALA A 125 -15.18 25.76 -7.29
C ALA A 125 -13.80 25.86 -6.63
N ASP A 126 -13.50 24.99 -5.68
CA ASP A 126 -12.22 24.97 -4.95
C ASP A 126 -11.17 24.07 -5.63
N PHE A 127 -11.57 23.31 -6.66
CA PHE A 127 -10.74 22.24 -7.22
C PHE A 127 -9.38 22.74 -7.72
N GLU A 128 -9.33 23.77 -8.56
CA GLU A 128 -8.08 24.25 -9.16
C GLU A 128 -7.08 24.71 -8.10
N SER A 129 -7.54 25.51 -7.13
CA SER A 129 -6.68 26.01 -6.07
C SER A 129 -6.15 24.89 -5.16
N GLN A 130 -6.96 23.86 -4.90
CA GLN A 130 -6.56 22.72 -4.08
C GLN A 130 -5.65 21.76 -4.86
N MET A 131 -5.86 21.61 -6.15
CA MET A 131 -5.02 20.81 -7.03
C MET A 131 -3.61 21.41 -7.15
N ASP A 132 -3.49 22.72 -7.41
CA ASP A 132 -2.20 23.41 -7.47
C ASP A 132 -1.40 23.29 -6.18
N ARG A 133 -2.08 23.40 -5.05
CA ARG A 133 -1.46 23.20 -3.74
C ARG A 133 -1.00 21.75 -3.55
N ALA A 134 -1.82 20.77 -3.93
CA ALA A 134 -1.47 19.36 -3.82
C ALA A 134 -0.24 19.02 -4.66
N ILE A 135 -0.18 19.50 -5.89
CA ILE A 135 0.97 19.32 -6.80
C ILE A 135 2.22 20.00 -6.21
N SER A 136 2.11 21.24 -5.75
CA SER A 136 3.25 21.98 -5.17
C SER A 136 3.80 21.29 -3.91
N GLU A 137 2.94 20.80 -3.04
CA GLU A 137 3.31 20.04 -1.85
C GLU A 137 3.96 18.70 -2.22
N ALA A 138 3.42 18.00 -3.23
CA ALA A 138 3.96 16.74 -3.71
C ALA A 138 5.37 16.91 -4.30
N ILE A 139 5.58 17.94 -5.14
CA ILE A 139 6.90 18.29 -5.68
C ILE A 139 7.89 18.61 -4.54
N SER A 140 7.47 19.43 -3.59
CA SER A 140 8.34 19.85 -2.48
C SER A 140 8.73 18.70 -1.57
N ALA A 141 7.79 17.79 -1.28
CA ALA A 141 8.01 16.70 -0.33
C ALA A 141 8.65 15.45 -0.97
N PHE A 142 8.35 15.18 -2.25
CA PHE A 142 8.67 13.90 -2.89
C PHE A 142 9.40 14.06 -4.23
N GLY A 143 9.52 15.28 -4.77
CA GLY A 143 10.13 15.54 -6.08
C GLY A 143 9.23 15.16 -7.28
N ASP A 144 8.00 14.71 -7.03
CA ASP A 144 7.03 14.28 -8.04
C ASP A 144 5.67 14.94 -7.78
N GLY A 145 5.16 15.67 -8.77
CA GLY A 145 3.85 16.38 -8.70
C GLY A 145 2.66 15.52 -9.12
N SER A 146 2.87 14.25 -9.43
CA SER A 146 1.81 13.33 -9.82
C SER A 146 0.83 13.08 -8.68
N VAL A 147 -0.47 13.10 -8.97
CA VAL A 147 -1.53 12.87 -7.99
C VAL A 147 -2.56 11.85 -8.48
N PHE A 148 -3.20 11.17 -7.56
CA PHE A 148 -4.40 10.36 -7.77
C PHE A 148 -5.64 11.12 -7.29
N ILE A 149 -6.77 10.85 -7.94
CA ILE A 149 -8.07 11.40 -7.55
C ILE A 149 -9.02 10.25 -7.25
N GLU A 150 -9.63 10.29 -6.08
CA GLU A 150 -10.59 9.29 -5.62
C GLU A 150 -11.83 9.98 -5.02
N LYS A 151 -12.96 9.27 -4.99
CA LYS A 151 -14.13 9.72 -4.23
C LYS A 151 -13.77 9.82 -2.76
N TYR A 152 -14.10 10.95 -2.14
CA TYR A 152 -13.99 11.09 -0.69
C TYR A 152 -15.17 10.40 -0.02
N VAL A 153 -14.88 9.50 0.89
CA VAL A 153 -15.88 8.82 1.72
C VAL A 153 -15.91 9.52 3.07
N ALA A 154 -17.00 10.24 3.33
CA ALA A 154 -17.19 10.90 4.62
C ALA A 154 -17.51 9.87 5.72
N SER A 155 -16.89 10.01 6.87
CA SER A 155 -17.09 9.13 8.03
C SER A 155 -16.93 7.63 7.73
N PRO A 156 -15.80 7.20 7.15
CA PRO A 156 -15.58 5.81 6.85
C PRO A 156 -15.51 4.99 8.13
N ARG A 157 -15.99 3.75 8.08
CA ARG A 157 -15.73 2.76 9.13
C ARG A 157 -14.63 1.83 8.67
N HIS A 158 -13.64 1.62 9.52
CA HIS A 158 -12.63 0.60 9.29
C HIS A 158 -13.23 -0.75 9.69
N ILE A 159 -13.34 -1.66 8.73
CA ILE A 159 -13.85 -3.01 8.95
C ILE A 159 -12.77 -3.96 8.46
N GLU A 160 -12.34 -4.84 9.34
CA GLU A 160 -11.34 -5.88 9.06
C GLU A 160 -11.95 -7.26 9.29
N ILE A 161 -11.60 -8.20 8.43
CA ILE A 161 -11.92 -9.62 8.61
C ILE A 161 -10.60 -10.34 8.67
N GLN A 162 -10.31 -10.96 9.83
CA GLN A 162 -9.12 -11.78 9.98
C GLN A 162 -9.31 -13.07 9.18
N VAL A 163 -8.33 -13.39 8.33
CA VAL A 163 -8.32 -14.61 7.53
C VAL A 163 -7.09 -15.43 7.89
N MET A 164 -7.28 -16.73 8.05
CA MET A 164 -6.21 -17.71 8.22
C MET A 164 -6.38 -18.83 7.20
N ALA A 165 -5.31 -19.21 6.52
CA ALA A 165 -5.34 -20.28 5.54
C ALA A 165 -4.13 -21.22 5.72
N ASP A 166 -4.29 -22.49 5.39
CA ASP A 166 -3.20 -23.47 5.34
C ASP A 166 -2.80 -23.79 3.89
N SER A 167 -1.77 -24.65 3.76
CA SER A 167 -1.29 -25.13 2.45
C SER A 167 -2.18 -26.20 1.82
N HIS A 168 -3.22 -26.65 2.51
CA HIS A 168 -4.15 -27.68 2.05
C HIS A 168 -5.45 -27.12 1.47
N GLY A 169 -5.60 -25.79 1.48
CA GLY A 169 -6.77 -25.09 0.94
C GLY A 169 -7.88 -24.84 1.97
N ASN A 170 -7.63 -25.08 3.26
CA ASN A 170 -8.57 -24.69 4.30
C ASN A 170 -8.44 -23.18 4.57
N ILE A 171 -9.57 -22.50 4.69
CA ILE A 171 -9.64 -21.06 4.96
C ILE A 171 -10.63 -20.84 6.10
N LEU A 172 -10.18 -20.09 7.10
CA LEU A 172 -10.98 -19.66 8.25
C LEU A 172 -11.12 -18.15 8.23
N TYR A 173 -12.31 -17.63 8.58
CA TYR A 173 -12.66 -16.19 8.66
C TYR A 173 -13.75 -15.95 9.67
#